data_9f2178046fefee98f4d14725a0a7754f
#
_entry.id   9f2178046fefee98f4d14725a0a7754f
#
_cell.length_a   1.000
_cell.length_b   1.000
_cell.length_c   1.000
_cell.angle_alpha   90.00
_cell.angle_beta   90.00
_cell.angle_gamma   90.00
#
_symmetry.space_group_name_H-M   'P 1'
#
loop_
_entity.id
_entity.type
_entity.pdbx_description
1 polymer ?
#
loop_
_entity_poly.entity_id
_entity_poly.type
_entity_poly.pdbx_seq_one_letter_code
_entity_poly.pdbx_strand_id
1 'polypeptide(L)'
;MNQIDNYIQSFLNGSLGAEGHTVLRQWIKEKPENRYYFQAQVAIWKATGVISNAEEFDVTGAINRFNKKAKQVNRIDFYRCTLRFSVVAIILLICGISSLFFLWQSEGRVSEVVEEYREYVVEVPDGAKSKITFPDGSIVWLNAGSKVKYDSNFAKASRKVELTGEGYFEVSKNKELPFVVSTGKLSVKVLGTKFNLKSYEEDSELKVTLKEGAVKVGDFLIDAAPVELKPNQRFTLRKADLSMQVDSVDASHIDNWRNGAMTFDKVPLEEIAKELKRLYNIPIRIESDKLKQIVYYSDFQENVSVEKVLEILSSGNKFRYEIKSEEIRMFT
;
A
#
# COMPACT_ATOMS: atom_id res chain seq x y z
N MET A 1 15.12 74.89 43.04
CA MET A 1 15.47 73.62 43.74
C MET A 1 14.15 72.88 43.94
N ASN A 2 14.05 71.62 43.43
CA ASN A 2 12.86 70.82 43.48
C ASN A 2 12.57 70.41 44.95
N GLN A 3 11.35 70.36 45.35
CA GLN A 3 10.89 70.02 46.75
C GLN A 3 11.53 68.65 47.17
N ILE A 4 11.71 67.75 46.24
CA ILE A 4 12.38 66.42 46.45
C ILE A 4 13.87 66.57 46.79
N ASP A 5 14.58 67.52 46.22
CA ASP A 5 15.99 67.70 46.51
C ASP A 5 16.18 68.14 47.96
N ASN A 6 15.24 69.01 48.53
CA ASN A 6 15.23 69.39 49.94
C ASN A 6 14.99 68.19 50.86
N TYR A 7 14.10 67.27 50.48
CA TYR A 7 13.89 66.04 51.26
C TYR A 7 15.11 65.14 51.25
N ILE A 8 15.77 65.04 50.10
CA ILE A 8 17.00 64.24 50.01
C ILE A 8 18.11 64.85 50.85
N GLN A 9 18.32 66.17 50.78
CA GLN A 9 19.34 66.82 51.57
C GLN A 9 19.03 66.76 53.11
N SER A 10 17.79 66.95 53.53
CA SER A 10 17.38 66.77 54.92
C SER A 10 17.55 65.37 55.44
N PHE A 11 17.32 64.34 54.56
CA PHE A 11 17.56 62.94 54.85
C PHE A 11 19.05 62.69 55.07
N LEU A 12 19.92 63.17 54.18
CA LEU A 12 21.36 63.02 54.25
C LEU A 12 21.97 63.70 55.46
N ASN A 13 21.41 64.80 55.89
CA ASN A 13 21.84 65.60 57.10
C ASN A 13 21.16 65.11 58.42
N GLY A 14 20.33 64.06 58.36
CA GLY A 14 19.70 63.46 59.52
C GLY A 14 18.57 64.36 60.14
N SER A 15 18.10 65.37 59.40
CA SER A 15 17.11 66.34 59.86
C SER A 15 15.68 66.15 59.31
N LEU A 16 15.45 65.05 58.58
CA LEU A 16 14.19 64.76 57.95
C LEU A 16 13.16 64.20 58.91
N GLY A 17 11.97 64.87 59.04
CA GLY A 17 10.88 64.42 59.87
C GLY A 17 10.14 63.19 59.31
N ALA A 18 9.30 62.58 60.15
CA ALA A 18 8.57 61.33 59.80
C ALA A 18 7.71 61.40 58.54
N GLU A 19 7.03 62.54 58.31
CA GLU A 19 6.26 62.78 57.06
C GLU A 19 7.14 62.84 55.88
N GLY A 20 8.30 63.51 55.93
CA GLY A 20 9.28 63.59 54.88
C GLY A 20 9.83 62.23 54.51
N HIS A 21 10.10 61.35 55.46
CA HIS A 21 10.54 59.96 55.21
C HIS A 21 9.48 59.18 54.42
N THR A 22 8.21 59.39 54.65
CA THR A 22 7.14 58.70 53.94
C THR A 22 7.08 59.16 52.47
N VAL A 23 7.07 60.49 52.29
CA VAL A 23 7.09 61.10 50.93
C VAL A 23 8.33 60.64 50.08
N LEU A 24 9.51 60.70 50.68
CA LEU A 24 10.71 60.33 50.00
C LEU A 24 10.77 58.82 49.67
N ARG A 25 10.26 57.97 50.54
CA ARG A 25 10.19 56.53 50.34
C ARG A 25 9.19 56.20 49.23
N GLN A 26 8.05 56.89 49.18
CA GLN A 26 7.03 56.70 48.11
C GLN A 26 7.59 57.15 46.77
N TRP A 27 8.24 58.30 46.70
CA TRP A 27 8.86 58.85 45.49
C TRP A 27 9.96 57.92 44.94
N ILE A 28 10.82 57.32 45.78
CA ILE A 28 11.84 56.36 45.38
C ILE A 28 11.23 55.08 44.75
N LYS A 29 10.01 54.71 45.20
CA LYS A 29 9.34 53.50 44.68
C LYS A 29 8.53 53.76 43.43
N GLU A 30 8.17 54.99 43.14
CA GLU A 30 7.28 55.37 42.05
C GLU A 30 7.87 55.11 40.67
N LYS A 31 9.16 55.38 40.51
CA LYS A 31 9.89 55.16 39.21
C LYS A 31 11.32 54.70 39.46
N PRO A 32 11.86 53.81 38.59
CA PRO A 32 13.27 53.36 38.68
C PRO A 32 14.25 54.53 38.63
N GLU A 33 13.98 55.59 37.84
CA GLU A 33 14.82 56.78 37.67
C GLU A 33 14.99 57.50 38.98
N ASN A 34 13.92 57.61 39.78
CA ASN A 34 13.96 58.26 41.08
C ASN A 34 14.90 57.56 42.07
N ARG A 35 14.93 56.25 42.00
CA ARG A 35 15.82 55.43 42.79
C ARG A 35 17.28 55.66 42.43
N TYR A 36 17.59 55.74 41.13
CA TYR A 36 18.92 56.03 40.64
C TYR A 36 19.37 57.43 41.01
N TYR A 37 18.47 58.41 40.92
CA TYR A 37 18.77 59.78 41.31
C TYR A 37 19.07 59.86 42.81
N PHE A 38 18.29 59.24 43.66
CA PHE A 38 18.51 59.19 45.11
C PHE A 38 19.86 58.54 45.42
N GLN A 39 20.19 57.41 44.83
CA GLN A 39 21.48 56.71 45.01
C GLN A 39 22.65 57.55 44.58
N ALA A 40 22.53 58.31 43.51
CA ALA A 40 23.55 59.26 43.03
C ALA A 40 23.82 60.38 44.05
N GLN A 41 22.72 60.95 44.61
CA GLN A 41 22.86 62.02 45.64
C GLN A 41 23.46 61.47 46.92
N VAL A 42 23.12 60.26 47.37
CA VAL A 42 23.78 59.61 48.54
C VAL A 42 25.24 59.32 48.29
N ALA A 43 25.60 58.92 47.07
CA ALA A 43 27.00 58.67 46.68
C ALA A 43 27.83 59.98 46.69
N ILE A 44 27.25 61.08 46.18
CA ILE A 44 27.90 62.41 46.18
C ILE A 44 28.08 62.86 47.65
N TRP A 45 27.04 62.79 48.45
CA TRP A 45 27.11 63.18 49.86
C TRP A 45 28.18 62.41 50.66
N LYS A 46 28.25 61.08 50.46
CA LYS A 46 29.28 60.26 51.09
C LYS A 46 30.69 60.64 50.63
N ALA A 47 30.85 61.07 49.37
CA ALA A 47 32.13 61.49 48.83
C ALA A 47 32.55 62.86 49.35
N THR A 48 31.57 63.79 49.63
CA THR A 48 31.86 65.13 50.13
C THR A 48 31.99 65.21 51.66
N GLY A 49 31.36 64.30 52.41
CA GLY A 49 31.36 64.34 53.90
C GLY A 49 32.68 63.96 54.56
N VAL A 50 33.75 63.63 53.81
CA VAL A 50 35.08 63.25 54.34
C VAL A 50 36.10 64.40 54.27
N ILE A 51 35.72 65.62 53.79
CA ILE A 51 36.69 66.71 53.56
C ILE A 51 36.43 67.90 54.52
N SER A 52 37.25 67.91 55.57
CA SER A 52 37.24 69.01 56.52
C SER A 52 38.24 70.18 56.16
N ASN A 53 38.90 70.15 55.02
CA ASN A 53 39.74 71.26 54.52
C ASN A 53 39.51 71.47 53.03
N ALA A 54 38.89 72.61 52.69
CA ALA A 54 38.37 72.94 51.37
C ALA A 54 39.39 73.53 50.37
N GLU A 55 40.69 73.56 50.66
CA GLU A 55 41.61 74.33 49.81
C GLU A 55 42.50 73.48 48.87
N GLU A 56 42.44 72.18 48.88
CA GLU A 56 43.37 71.36 48.06
C GLU A 56 42.71 70.15 47.38
N PHE A 57 41.47 70.27 46.95
CA PHE A 57 40.79 69.13 46.30
C PHE A 57 40.54 69.36 44.83
N ASP A 58 41.25 68.55 44.01
CA ASP A 58 41.03 68.52 42.56
C ASP A 58 39.67 67.87 42.24
N VAL A 59 38.60 68.69 42.23
CA VAL A 59 37.23 68.29 41.94
C VAL A 59 37.11 67.73 40.52
N THR A 60 37.89 68.26 39.57
CA THR A 60 37.85 67.86 38.18
C THR A 60 38.43 66.44 37.97
N GLY A 61 39.53 66.15 38.69
CA GLY A 61 40.13 64.83 38.66
C GLY A 61 39.29 63.78 39.36
N ALA A 62 38.55 64.16 40.41
CA ALA A 62 37.63 63.25 41.09
C ALA A 62 36.39 62.92 40.24
N ILE A 63 35.82 63.90 39.57
CA ILE A 63 34.68 63.70 38.61
C ILE A 63 35.13 62.85 37.44
N ASN A 64 36.30 63.09 36.89
CA ASN A 64 36.82 62.28 35.77
C ASN A 64 37.09 60.81 36.18
N ARG A 65 37.61 60.58 37.41
CA ARG A 65 37.82 59.22 37.93
C ARG A 65 36.47 58.52 38.21
N PHE A 66 35.46 59.24 38.69
CA PHE A 66 34.13 58.72 38.91
C PHE A 66 33.46 58.35 37.58
N ASN A 67 33.47 59.26 36.60
CA ASN A 67 32.91 59.00 35.26
C ASN A 67 33.61 57.86 34.54
N LYS A 68 34.95 57.69 34.71
CA LYS A 68 35.69 56.55 34.16
C LYS A 68 35.29 55.22 34.81
N LYS A 69 35.08 55.20 36.14
CA LYS A 69 34.60 54.03 36.87
C LYS A 69 33.16 53.69 36.50
N ALA A 70 32.30 54.70 36.41
CA ALA A 70 30.88 54.50 36.02
C ALA A 70 30.76 53.95 34.58
N LYS A 71 31.55 54.43 33.63
CA LYS A 71 31.59 53.88 32.29
C LYS A 71 32.15 52.43 32.23
N GLN A 72 33.07 52.12 33.13
CA GLN A 72 33.66 50.79 33.17
C GLN A 72 32.70 49.74 33.77
N VAL A 73 31.92 50.10 34.76
CA VAL A 73 30.86 49.22 35.34
C VAL A 73 29.75 48.94 34.35
N ASN A 74 29.25 49.97 33.66
CA ASN A 74 28.23 49.79 32.63
C ASN A 74 28.66 48.91 31.47
N ARG A 75 29.95 48.96 31.08
CA ARG A 75 30.50 48.09 30.02
C ARG A 75 30.56 46.61 30.45
N ILE A 76 30.91 46.33 31.66
CA ILE A 76 31.03 44.94 32.15
C ILE A 76 29.65 44.30 32.26
N ASP A 77 28.65 45.04 32.74
CA ASP A 77 27.29 44.53 32.84
C ASP A 77 26.59 44.38 31.48
N PHE A 78 26.90 45.27 30.56
CA PHE A 78 26.46 45.13 29.15
C PHE A 78 27.04 43.89 28.51
N TYR A 79 28.33 43.60 28.63
CA TYR A 79 28.96 42.41 28.08
C TYR A 79 28.44 41.10 28.76
N ARG A 80 28.18 41.14 30.04
CA ARG A 80 27.59 39.98 30.75
C ARG A 80 26.16 39.73 30.32
N CYS A 81 25.38 40.76 30.06
CA CYS A 81 24.02 40.63 29.56
C CYS A 81 24.01 40.10 28.11
N THR A 82 24.82 40.67 27.22
CA THR A 82 24.92 40.20 25.83
C THR A 82 25.44 38.78 25.74
N LEU A 83 26.43 38.36 26.57
CA LEU A 83 26.93 36.99 26.62
C LEU A 83 25.81 35.98 27.02
N ARG A 84 24.96 36.35 28.00
CA ARG A 84 23.85 35.47 28.44
C ARG A 84 22.81 35.31 27.34
N PHE A 85 22.45 36.40 26.63
CA PHE A 85 21.53 36.32 25.48
C PHE A 85 22.13 35.54 24.32
N SER A 86 23.43 35.67 24.05
CA SER A 86 24.12 34.91 23.02
C SER A 86 24.13 33.41 23.32
N VAL A 87 24.33 32.99 24.56
CA VAL A 87 24.31 31.57 24.96
C VAL A 87 22.91 31.00 24.77
N VAL A 88 21.86 31.72 25.21
CA VAL A 88 20.46 31.30 25.00
C VAL A 88 20.12 31.21 23.51
N ALA A 89 20.53 32.20 22.72
CA ALA A 89 20.31 32.19 21.28
C ALA A 89 21.01 30.99 20.57
N ILE A 90 22.23 30.65 20.98
CA ILE A 90 22.97 29.49 20.47
C ILE A 90 22.27 28.19 20.85
N ILE A 91 21.78 28.05 22.08
CA ILE A 91 21.05 26.87 22.51
C ILE A 91 19.75 26.71 21.71
N LEU A 92 18.99 27.79 21.53
CA LEU A 92 17.77 27.77 20.70
C LEU A 92 18.07 27.39 19.24
N LEU A 93 19.19 27.89 18.69
CA LEU A 93 19.63 27.59 17.34
C LEU A 93 20.03 26.11 17.19
N ILE A 94 20.77 25.57 18.19
CA ILE A 94 21.12 24.16 18.23
C ILE A 94 19.85 23.28 18.36
N CYS A 95 18.91 23.66 19.24
CA CYS A 95 17.64 22.96 19.38
C CYS A 95 16.81 23.03 18.10
N GLY A 96 16.77 24.18 17.43
CA GLY A 96 16.11 24.36 16.16
C GLY A 96 16.72 23.49 15.04
N ILE A 97 18.05 23.50 14.92
CA ILE A 97 18.76 22.65 13.96
C ILE A 97 18.59 21.16 14.28
N SER A 98 18.64 20.78 15.56
CA SER A 98 18.43 19.38 15.99
C SER A 98 17.00 18.94 15.69
N SER A 99 16.02 19.81 15.91
CA SER A 99 14.62 19.55 15.60
C SER A 99 14.40 19.40 14.08
N LEU A 100 14.96 20.30 13.28
CA LEU A 100 14.91 20.21 11.81
C LEU A 100 15.63 18.95 11.30
N PHE A 101 16.77 18.61 11.88
CA PHE A 101 17.52 17.39 11.55
C PHE A 101 16.71 16.15 11.92
N PHE A 102 16.05 16.14 13.09
CA PHE A 102 15.18 15.04 13.50
C PHE A 102 13.94 14.90 12.61
N LEU A 103 13.33 16.01 12.23
CA LEU A 103 12.21 16.02 11.27
C LEU A 103 12.67 15.52 9.88
N TRP A 104 13.81 15.99 9.39
CA TRP A 104 14.38 15.52 8.13
C TRP A 104 14.76 14.03 8.18
N GLN A 105 15.28 13.56 9.29
CA GLN A 105 15.59 12.14 9.49
C GLN A 105 14.32 11.28 9.65
N SER A 106 13.23 11.85 10.18
CA SER A 106 11.93 11.14 10.26
C SER A 106 11.24 11.02 8.90
N GLU A 107 11.38 12.02 8.02
CA GLU A 107 10.89 11.93 6.64
C GLU A 107 11.70 10.93 5.79
N GLY A 108 13.01 10.77 6.06
CA GLY A 108 13.85 9.76 5.38
C GLY A 108 13.65 8.32 5.88
N ARG A 109 12.87 8.09 6.94
CA ARG A 109 12.48 6.77 7.44
C ARG A 109 11.04 6.37 7.10
N VAL A 110 10.44 6.90 6.06
CA VAL A 110 9.55 6.07 5.28
C VAL A 110 10.47 4.99 4.70
N SER A 111 10.68 3.91 5.45
CA SER A 111 11.06 2.65 4.83
C SER A 111 10.02 2.47 3.74
N GLU A 112 10.35 2.78 2.48
CA GLU A 112 9.78 2.04 1.39
C GLU A 112 10.01 0.59 1.84
N VAL A 113 8.97 0.00 2.41
CA VAL A 113 8.83 -1.43 2.40
C VAL A 113 8.76 -1.69 0.90
N VAL A 114 9.92 -1.94 0.29
CA VAL A 114 10.01 -2.55 -1.01
C VAL A 114 9.31 -3.87 -0.77
N GLU A 115 7.98 -3.88 -0.97
CA GLU A 115 7.23 -5.12 -0.95
C GLU A 115 7.88 -5.97 -2.02
N GLU A 116 8.68 -6.91 -1.57
CA GLU A 116 9.37 -7.84 -2.43
C GLU A 116 8.32 -8.46 -3.34
N TYR A 117 8.44 -8.17 -4.63
CA TYR A 117 7.55 -8.75 -5.63
C TYR A 117 7.64 -10.28 -5.51
N ARG A 118 6.52 -10.90 -5.13
CA ARG A 118 6.41 -12.35 -4.99
C ARG A 118 5.35 -12.86 -5.93
N GLU A 119 5.67 -13.87 -6.69
CA GLU A 119 4.73 -14.62 -7.49
C GLU A 119 4.25 -15.84 -6.70
N TYR A 120 2.95 -16.04 -6.66
CA TYR A 120 2.32 -17.23 -6.08
C TYR A 120 1.84 -18.12 -7.23
N VAL A 121 2.20 -19.38 -7.15
CA VAL A 121 1.83 -20.38 -8.16
C VAL A 121 1.09 -21.50 -7.45
N VAL A 122 -0.11 -21.82 -7.93
CA VAL A 122 -0.84 -23.01 -7.52
C VAL A 122 -1.02 -23.90 -8.73
N GLU A 123 -0.49 -25.11 -8.64
CA GLU A 123 -0.53 -26.12 -9.69
C GLU A 123 -1.31 -27.34 -9.19
N VAL A 124 -2.24 -27.79 -10.01
CA VAL A 124 -3.10 -28.94 -9.73
C VAL A 124 -2.67 -30.09 -10.65
N PRO A 125 -2.20 -31.22 -10.10
CA PRO A 125 -1.81 -32.37 -10.92
C PRO A 125 -3.02 -33.00 -11.62
N ASP A 126 -2.75 -33.85 -12.62
CA ASP A 126 -3.78 -34.69 -13.21
C ASP A 126 -4.43 -35.58 -12.13
N GLY A 127 -5.72 -35.86 -12.25
CA GLY A 127 -6.52 -36.61 -11.30
C GLY A 127 -6.99 -35.82 -10.07
N ALA A 128 -6.57 -34.57 -9.90
CA ALA A 128 -6.93 -33.76 -8.75
C ALA A 128 -7.72 -32.50 -9.13
N LYS A 129 -8.33 -31.87 -8.15
CA LYS A 129 -9.00 -30.57 -8.25
C LYS A 129 -8.66 -29.73 -7.02
N SER A 130 -8.63 -28.43 -7.16
CA SER A 130 -8.33 -27.54 -6.05
C SER A 130 -9.29 -26.35 -5.99
N LYS A 131 -9.58 -25.89 -4.79
CA LYS A 131 -10.33 -24.66 -4.52
C LYS A 131 -9.40 -23.65 -3.87
N ILE A 132 -9.31 -22.46 -4.45
CA ILE A 132 -8.50 -21.34 -3.94
C ILE A 132 -9.43 -20.19 -3.60
N THR A 133 -9.20 -19.56 -2.45
CA THR A 133 -9.82 -18.28 -2.10
C THR A 133 -8.74 -17.20 -2.16
N PHE A 134 -8.96 -16.21 -3.01
CA PHE A 134 -8.07 -15.06 -3.17
C PHE A 134 -8.24 -14.04 -2.04
N PRO A 135 -7.25 -13.15 -1.79
CA PRO A 135 -7.32 -12.10 -0.77
C PRO A 135 -8.50 -11.11 -0.93
N ASP A 136 -9.07 -10.96 -2.13
CA ASP A 136 -10.25 -10.14 -2.41
C ASP A 136 -11.59 -10.85 -2.14
N GLY A 137 -11.54 -12.09 -1.64
CA GLY A 137 -12.69 -12.95 -1.41
C GLY A 137 -13.21 -13.67 -2.65
N SER A 138 -12.58 -13.48 -3.84
CA SER A 138 -12.90 -14.26 -5.03
C SER A 138 -12.49 -15.72 -4.85
N ILE A 139 -13.24 -16.63 -5.46
CA ILE A 139 -13.00 -18.07 -5.38
C ILE A 139 -12.76 -18.59 -6.79
N VAL A 140 -11.78 -19.47 -6.93
CA VAL A 140 -11.58 -20.27 -8.13
C VAL A 140 -11.49 -21.75 -7.78
N TRP A 141 -12.18 -22.57 -8.54
CA TRP A 141 -11.95 -24.02 -8.59
C TRP A 141 -11.09 -24.30 -9.81
N LEU A 142 -9.99 -24.99 -9.62
CA LEU A 142 -9.09 -25.42 -10.68
C LEU A 142 -9.33 -26.92 -10.97
N ASN A 143 -9.46 -27.23 -12.26
CA ASN A 143 -9.60 -28.60 -12.72
C ASN A 143 -8.23 -29.31 -12.83
N ALA A 144 -8.23 -30.61 -13.07
CA ALA A 144 -7.04 -31.45 -13.22
C ALA A 144 -6.08 -30.88 -14.31
N GLY A 145 -4.78 -30.90 -14.05
CA GLY A 145 -3.75 -30.37 -14.94
C GLY A 145 -3.74 -28.84 -15.09
N SER A 146 -4.37 -28.12 -14.17
CA SER A 146 -4.49 -26.65 -14.25
C SER A 146 -3.50 -25.95 -13.34
N LYS A 147 -3.15 -24.71 -13.71
CA LYS A 147 -2.22 -23.86 -12.99
C LYS A 147 -2.72 -22.42 -12.98
N VAL A 148 -2.66 -21.78 -11.83
CA VAL A 148 -2.92 -20.35 -11.68
C VAL A 148 -1.74 -19.65 -11.04
N LYS A 149 -1.42 -18.44 -11.54
CA LYS A 149 -0.40 -17.57 -10.98
C LYS A 149 -1.00 -16.20 -10.66
N TYR A 150 -0.53 -15.58 -9.59
CA TYR A 150 -0.84 -14.20 -9.21
C TYR A 150 0.30 -13.63 -8.37
N ASP A 151 0.36 -12.31 -8.22
CA ASP A 151 1.44 -11.63 -7.51
C ASP A 151 1.04 -11.08 -6.14
N SER A 152 2.02 -10.61 -5.38
CA SER A 152 1.84 -10.02 -4.05
C SER A 152 1.06 -8.70 -4.05
N ASN A 153 0.86 -8.07 -5.22
CA ASN A 153 0.05 -6.86 -5.40
C ASN A 153 -1.44 -7.18 -5.62
N PHE A 154 -1.78 -8.48 -5.70
CA PHE A 154 -3.16 -8.91 -5.87
C PHE A 154 -4.06 -8.38 -4.75
N ALA A 155 -5.22 -7.83 -5.11
CA ALA A 155 -6.18 -7.15 -4.26
C ALA A 155 -5.71 -5.80 -3.65
N LYS A 156 -4.44 -5.40 -3.85
CA LYS A 156 -3.91 -4.09 -3.42
C LYS A 156 -3.93 -3.09 -4.58
N ALA A 157 -3.20 -3.38 -5.64
CA ALA A 157 -3.07 -2.53 -6.82
C ALA A 157 -3.67 -3.16 -8.08
N SER A 158 -3.83 -4.48 -8.11
CA SER A 158 -4.38 -5.21 -9.26
C SER A 158 -5.15 -6.44 -8.80
N ARG A 159 -6.01 -6.96 -9.67
CA ARG A 159 -6.64 -8.29 -9.52
C ARG A 159 -6.38 -9.09 -10.78
N LYS A 160 -5.09 -9.35 -11.04
CA LYS A 160 -4.65 -10.08 -12.24
C LYS A 160 -4.20 -11.47 -11.86
N VAL A 161 -4.65 -12.46 -12.61
CA VAL A 161 -4.20 -13.85 -12.53
C VAL A 161 -3.87 -14.38 -13.92
N GLU A 162 -2.93 -15.31 -14.01
CA GLU A 162 -2.64 -16.07 -15.22
C GLU A 162 -3.15 -17.48 -15.02
N LEU A 163 -3.94 -18.01 -15.98
CA LEU A 163 -4.48 -19.36 -15.97
C LEU A 163 -3.94 -20.15 -17.14
N THR A 164 -3.43 -21.33 -16.88
CA THR A 164 -3.26 -22.43 -17.82
C THR A 164 -4.15 -23.59 -17.38
N GLY A 165 -4.96 -24.14 -18.27
CA GLY A 165 -5.90 -25.19 -17.90
C GLY A 165 -7.35 -24.71 -17.76
N GLU A 166 -8.11 -25.24 -16.81
CA GLU A 166 -9.52 -24.92 -16.62
C GLU A 166 -9.81 -24.45 -15.21
N GLY A 167 -10.54 -23.34 -15.12
CA GLY A 167 -11.00 -22.76 -13.86
C GLY A 167 -12.42 -22.25 -13.91
N TYR A 168 -13.19 -22.54 -12.86
CA TYR A 168 -14.47 -21.90 -12.60
C TYR A 168 -14.28 -20.81 -11.55
N PHE A 169 -14.67 -19.60 -11.91
CA PHE A 169 -14.44 -18.39 -11.12
C PHE A 169 -15.75 -17.84 -10.55
N GLU A 170 -15.76 -17.56 -9.25
CA GLU A 170 -16.76 -16.75 -8.58
C GLU A 170 -16.08 -15.47 -8.08
N VAL A 171 -16.13 -14.42 -8.87
CA VAL A 171 -15.40 -13.18 -8.63
C VAL A 171 -16.20 -12.23 -7.76
N SER A 172 -15.58 -11.73 -6.69
CA SER A 172 -16.15 -10.70 -5.82
C SER A 172 -16.39 -9.38 -6.55
N LYS A 173 -17.57 -8.76 -6.33
CA LYS A 173 -17.96 -7.51 -6.99
C LYS A 173 -17.05 -6.35 -6.59
N ASN A 174 -16.37 -5.76 -7.58
CA ASN A 174 -15.59 -4.53 -7.44
C ASN A 174 -15.50 -3.83 -8.80
N LYS A 175 -16.16 -2.67 -8.92
CA LYS A 175 -16.22 -1.89 -10.17
C LYS A 175 -14.95 -1.07 -10.40
N GLU A 176 -14.25 -0.70 -9.34
CA GLU A 176 -13.06 0.18 -9.41
C GLU A 176 -11.80 -0.60 -9.74
N LEU A 177 -11.70 -1.86 -9.28
CA LEU A 177 -10.56 -2.71 -9.55
C LEU A 177 -11.02 -3.99 -10.29
N PRO A 178 -11.01 -4.01 -11.62
CA PRO A 178 -11.42 -5.16 -12.42
C PRO A 178 -10.57 -6.41 -12.12
N PHE A 179 -11.22 -7.59 -12.14
CA PHE A 179 -10.53 -8.87 -12.10
C PHE A 179 -10.18 -9.29 -13.52
N VAL A 180 -8.92 -9.65 -13.77
CA VAL A 180 -8.42 -10.01 -15.10
C VAL A 180 -7.79 -11.39 -15.06
N VAL A 181 -8.29 -12.31 -15.88
CA VAL A 181 -7.66 -13.62 -16.11
C VAL A 181 -6.98 -13.59 -17.47
N SER A 182 -5.67 -13.75 -17.49
CA SER A 182 -4.86 -13.90 -18.71
C SER A 182 -4.59 -15.37 -18.99
N THR A 183 -4.59 -15.76 -20.25
CA THR A 183 -4.22 -17.13 -20.71
C THR A 183 -3.01 -17.12 -21.64
N GLY A 184 -2.32 -15.99 -21.77
CA GLY A 184 -1.27 -15.80 -22.76
C GLY A 184 -1.75 -15.65 -24.22
N LYS A 185 -3.03 -15.94 -24.50
CA LYS A 185 -3.67 -15.80 -25.84
C LYS A 185 -4.77 -14.75 -25.87
N LEU A 186 -5.38 -14.54 -24.74
CA LEU A 186 -6.41 -13.51 -24.52
C LEU A 186 -6.50 -13.14 -23.05
N SER A 187 -7.20 -12.07 -22.74
CA SER A 187 -7.61 -11.72 -21.39
C SER A 187 -9.12 -11.74 -21.21
N VAL A 188 -9.56 -12.12 -20.01
CA VAL A 188 -10.96 -12.10 -19.57
C VAL A 188 -11.09 -11.10 -18.45
N LYS A 189 -11.81 -10.00 -18.67
CA LYS A 189 -12.01 -8.92 -17.70
C LYS A 189 -13.45 -8.94 -17.15
N VAL A 190 -13.56 -8.94 -15.81
CA VAL A 190 -14.85 -8.99 -15.11
C VAL A 190 -14.88 -8.04 -13.91
N LEU A 191 -16.09 -7.70 -13.41
CA LEU A 191 -16.29 -6.80 -12.27
C LEU A 191 -17.01 -7.46 -11.08
N GLY A 192 -17.43 -8.74 -11.25
CA GLY A 192 -18.19 -9.49 -10.25
C GLY A 192 -19.10 -10.49 -10.96
N THR A 193 -18.57 -11.67 -11.27
CA THR A 193 -19.06 -12.54 -12.33
C THR A 193 -18.79 -13.98 -11.98
N LYS A 194 -19.69 -14.90 -12.38
CA LYS A 194 -19.47 -16.34 -12.34
C LYS A 194 -19.30 -16.87 -13.75
N PHE A 195 -18.14 -17.46 -14.03
CA PHE A 195 -17.79 -17.95 -15.37
C PHE A 195 -16.81 -19.12 -15.32
N ASN A 196 -16.80 -19.92 -16.39
CA ASN A 196 -15.79 -20.96 -16.60
C ASN A 196 -14.85 -20.54 -17.73
N LEU A 197 -13.56 -20.74 -17.54
CA LEU A 197 -12.52 -20.53 -18.55
C LEU A 197 -11.72 -21.81 -18.70
N LYS A 198 -11.70 -22.39 -19.92
CA LYS A 198 -10.94 -23.58 -20.30
C LYS A 198 -9.93 -23.21 -21.36
N SER A 199 -8.63 -23.35 -21.03
CA SER A 199 -7.49 -22.95 -21.86
C SER A 199 -6.29 -23.86 -21.64
N TYR A 200 -6.47 -25.19 -21.85
CA TYR A 200 -5.32 -26.11 -21.84
C TYR A 200 -4.48 -25.92 -23.12
N GLU A 201 -3.18 -26.05 -23.00
CA GLU A 201 -2.28 -25.85 -24.15
C GLU A 201 -2.52 -26.87 -25.28
N GLU A 202 -2.77 -28.14 -24.91
CA GLU A 202 -3.00 -29.25 -25.83
C GLU A 202 -4.40 -29.30 -26.43
N ASP A 203 -5.40 -28.59 -25.88
CA ASP A 203 -6.76 -28.54 -26.42
C ASP A 203 -6.79 -27.69 -27.70
N SER A 204 -7.62 -28.08 -28.66
CA SER A 204 -7.77 -27.38 -29.93
C SER A 204 -8.48 -26.01 -29.79
N GLU A 205 -9.22 -25.82 -28.72
CA GLU A 205 -10.05 -24.63 -28.47
C GLU A 205 -9.81 -24.05 -27.08
N LEU A 206 -10.02 -22.73 -26.98
CA LEU A 206 -10.16 -22.01 -25.72
C LEU A 206 -11.62 -21.60 -25.58
N LYS A 207 -12.21 -21.79 -24.41
CA LYS A 207 -13.63 -21.52 -24.15
C LYS A 207 -13.83 -20.64 -22.91
N VAL A 208 -14.67 -19.63 -23.04
CA VAL A 208 -15.14 -18.78 -21.93
C VAL A 208 -16.66 -18.88 -21.89
N THR A 209 -17.22 -19.40 -20.83
CA THR A 209 -18.69 -19.55 -20.67
C THR A 209 -19.16 -18.73 -19.48
N LEU A 210 -20.12 -17.86 -19.70
CA LEU A 210 -20.66 -16.96 -18.69
C LEU A 210 -21.94 -17.52 -18.06
N LYS A 211 -21.92 -17.67 -16.71
CA LYS A 211 -23.08 -18.07 -15.91
C LYS A 211 -23.86 -16.87 -15.37
N GLU A 212 -23.16 -15.91 -14.76
CA GLU A 212 -23.79 -14.75 -14.10
C GLU A 212 -22.90 -13.51 -14.23
N GLY A 213 -23.51 -12.34 -14.50
CA GLY A 213 -22.81 -11.06 -14.60
C GLY A 213 -22.49 -10.67 -16.02
N ALA A 214 -21.29 -10.15 -16.26
CA ALA A 214 -20.79 -9.74 -17.58
C ALA A 214 -19.30 -10.07 -17.71
N VAL A 215 -18.90 -10.51 -18.89
CA VAL A 215 -17.51 -10.82 -19.25
C VAL A 215 -17.11 -10.01 -20.46
N LYS A 216 -15.94 -9.39 -20.42
CA LYS A 216 -15.29 -8.81 -21.60
C LYS A 216 -14.05 -9.64 -21.93
N VAL A 217 -14.05 -10.28 -23.09
CA VAL A 217 -12.93 -11.03 -23.63
C VAL A 217 -12.17 -10.12 -24.60
N GLY A 218 -10.87 -9.98 -24.41
CA GLY A 218 -10.05 -9.06 -25.20
C GLY A 218 -8.58 -9.39 -25.14
N ASP A 219 -7.73 -8.43 -25.51
CA ASP A 219 -6.26 -8.55 -25.54
C ASP A 219 -5.79 -9.80 -26.28
N PHE A 220 -6.45 -10.06 -27.43
CA PHE A 220 -6.11 -11.20 -28.26
C PHE A 220 -4.70 -11.04 -28.84
N LEU A 221 -4.05 -12.17 -29.19
CA LEU A 221 -2.79 -12.15 -29.95
C LEU A 221 -2.93 -11.58 -31.36
N ILE A 222 -4.16 -11.38 -31.81
CA ILE A 222 -4.52 -10.76 -33.09
C ILE A 222 -5.23 -9.44 -32.82
N ASP A 223 -5.17 -8.51 -33.77
CA ASP A 223 -5.88 -7.23 -33.71
C ASP A 223 -7.38 -7.46 -33.97
N ALA A 224 -8.10 -7.77 -32.89
CA ALA A 224 -9.52 -8.01 -32.91
C ALA A 224 -10.23 -7.17 -31.83
N ALA A 225 -11.43 -6.74 -32.12
CA ALA A 225 -12.25 -6.01 -31.17
C ALA A 225 -12.64 -6.90 -29.98
N PRO A 226 -12.68 -6.35 -28.75
CA PRO A 226 -13.14 -7.09 -27.58
C PRO A 226 -14.57 -7.57 -27.73
N VAL A 227 -14.85 -8.77 -27.21
CA VAL A 227 -16.18 -9.41 -27.23
C VAL A 227 -16.79 -9.35 -25.85
N GLU A 228 -18.04 -8.89 -25.74
CA GLU A 228 -18.80 -8.90 -24.50
C GLU A 228 -19.79 -10.07 -24.48
N LEU A 229 -19.75 -10.85 -23.39
CA LEU A 229 -20.66 -11.95 -23.18
C LEU A 229 -21.77 -11.58 -22.20
N LYS A 230 -22.96 -12.07 -22.50
CA LYS A 230 -24.13 -12.09 -21.61
C LYS A 230 -24.27 -13.48 -20.95
N PRO A 231 -25.00 -13.61 -19.84
CA PRO A 231 -25.29 -14.91 -19.25
C PRO A 231 -25.85 -15.90 -20.30
N ASN A 232 -25.45 -17.16 -20.17
CA ASN A 232 -25.73 -18.24 -21.11
C ASN A 232 -25.12 -18.05 -22.52
N GLN A 233 -23.97 -17.34 -22.57
CA GLN A 233 -23.17 -17.28 -23.78
C GLN A 233 -21.80 -17.92 -23.54
N ARG A 234 -21.29 -18.55 -24.60
CA ARG A 234 -19.95 -19.13 -24.68
C ARG A 234 -19.18 -18.46 -25.81
N PHE A 235 -18.03 -17.93 -25.49
CA PHE A 235 -17.00 -17.56 -26.47
C PHE A 235 -16.08 -18.74 -26.70
N THR A 236 -15.80 -19.06 -27.95
CA THR A 236 -14.86 -20.09 -28.38
C THR A 236 -13.82 -19.47 -29.31
N LEU A 237 -12.52 -19.66 -28.99
CA LEU A 237 -11.40 -19.35 -29.87
C LEU A 237 -10.79 -20.68 -30.33
N ARG A 238 -10.83 -20.97 -31.64
CA ARG A 238 -10.14 -22.10 -32.24
C ARG A 238 -8.68 -21.73 -32.44
N LYS A 239 -7.77 -22.54 -31.93
CA LYS A 239 -6.34 -22.21 -31.93
C LYS A 239 -5.65 -22.38 -33.29
N ALA A 240 -6.19 -23.24 -34.15
CA ALA A 240 -5.60 -23.54 -35.45
C ALA A 240 -5.66 -22.37 -36.45
N ASP A 241 -6.77 -21.64 -36.46
CA ASP A 241 -7.05 -20.55 -37.41
C ASP A 241 -7.41 -19.23 -36.74
N LEU A 242 -7.37 -19.20 -35.41
CA LEU A 242 -7.74 -18.05 -34.57
C LEU A 242 -9.18 -17.56 -34.81
N SER A 243 -10.04 -18.43 -35.36
CA SER A 243 -11.46 -18.10 -35.54
C SER A 243 -12.20 -17.98 -34.19
N MET A 244 -13.06 -17.00 -34.09
CA MET A 244 -13.83 -16.69 -32.89
C MET A 244 -15.30 -16.87 -33.14
N GLN A 245 -16.00 -17.44 -32.17
CA GLN A 245 -17.44 -17.68 -32.23
C GLN A 245 -18.08 -17.39 -30.87
N VAL A 246 -19.31 -16.87 -30.88
CA VAL A 246 -20.15 -16.72 -29.69
C VAL A 246 -21.43 -17.44 -29.90
N ASP A 247 -21.72 -18.39 -29.00
CA ASP A 247 -22.93 -19.21 -29.05
C ASP A 247 -23.77 -19.01 -27.79
N SER A 248 -25.09 -19.23 -27.94
CA SER A 248 -25.97 -19.39 -26.79
C SER A 248 -25.88 -20.83 -26.27
N VAL A 249 -25.66 -21.00 -24.98
CA VAL A 249 -25.55 -22.31 -24.32
C VAL A 249 -26.31 -22.32 -23.02
N ASP A 250 -26.66 -23.48 -22.50
CA ASP A 250 -27.13 -23.60 -21.13
C ASP A 250 -25.89 -23.61 -20.17
N ALA A 251 -25.73 -22.49 -19.46
CA ALA A 251 -24.63 -22.34 -18.52
C ALA A 251 -24.96 -22.83 -17.11
N SER A 252 -26.14 -23.44 -16.86
CA SER A 252 -26.53 -23.92 -15.54
C SER A 252 -25.57 -25.00 -15.00
N HIS A 253 -25.00 -25.80 -15.88
CA HIS A 253 -24.18 -26.98 -15.59
C HIS A 253 -22.67 -26.81 -15.82
N ILE A 254 -22.21 -25.61 -16.15
CA ILE A 254 -20.78 -25.37 -16.52
C ILE A 254 -19.78 -25.65 -15.39
N ASP A 255 -20.26 -25.74 -14.17
CA ASP A 255 -19.48 -26.01 -12.97
C ASP A 255 -19.66 -27.44 -12.44
N ASN A 256 -20.44 -28.30 -13.11
CA ASN A 256 -20.70 -29.69 -12.68
C ASN A 256 -19.43 -30.57 -12.67
N TRP A 257 -18.43 -30.21 -13.50
CA TRP A 257 -17.13 -30.89 -13.49
C TRP A 257 -16.46 -30.86 -12.10
N ARG A 258 -16.77 -29.88 -11.25
CA ARG A 258 -16.27 -29.82 -9.86
C ARG A 258 -16.65 -31.08 -9.06
N ASN A 259 -17.79 -31.63 -9.36
CA ASN A 259 -18.31 -32.87 -8.75
C ASN A 259 -18.00 -34.11 -9.56
N GLY A 260 -17.24 -34.01 -10.66
CA GLY A 260 -16.85 -35.14 -11.48
C GLY A 260 -17.81 -35.50 -12.63
N ALA A 261 -18.81 -34.66 -12.90
CA ALA A 261 -19.65 -34.81 -14.07
C ALA A 261 -18.91 -34.39 -15.35
N MET A 262 -19.23 -34.99 -16.48
CA MET A 262 -18.64 -34.64 -17.79
C MET A 262 -19.76 -34.58 -18.82
N THR A 263 -19.73 -33.51 -19.63
CA THR A 263 -20.69 -33.32 -20.75
C THR A 263 -19.90 -33.14 -22.04
N PHE A 264 -20.13 -34.02 -22.98
CA PHE A 264 -19.58 -33.96 -24.34
C PHE A 264 -20.70 -33.63 -25.32
N ASP A 265 -20.69 -32.41 -25.82
CA ASP A 265 -21.62 -31.93 -26.84
C ASP A 265 -20.83 -31.68 -28.13
N LYS A 266 -20.98 -32.60 -29.09
CA LYS A 266 -20.26 -32.57 -30.38
C LYS A 266 -18.73 -32.50 -30.22
N VAL A 267 -18.17 -33.34 -29.34
CA VAL A 267 -16.73 -33.34 -29.00
C VAL A 267 -16.02 -34.51 -29.73
N PRO A 268 -14.92 -34.23 -30.44
CA PRO A 268 -14.09 -35.29 -31.05
C PRO A 268 -13.49 -36.22 -29.99
N LEU A 269 -13.35 -37.54 -30.34
CA LEU A 269 -12.77 -38.53 -29.42
C LEU A 269 -11.36 -38.12 -28.94
N GLU A 270 -10.59 -37.43 -29.76
CA GLU A 270 -9.26 -36.96 -29.40
C GLU A 270 -9.34 -35.96 -28.21
N GLU A 271 -10.24 -35.01 -28.24
CA GLU A 271 -10.45 -34.04 -27.15
C GLU A 271 -11.03 -34.73 -25.88
N ILE A 272 -11.92 -35.71 -26.08
CA ILE A 272 -12.41 -36.56 -24.99
C ILE A 272 -11.27 -37.33 -24.32
N ALA A 273 -10.40 -37.94 -25.12
CA ALA A 273 -9.22 -38.68 -24.61
C ALA A 273 -8.28 -37.79 -23.79
N LYS A 274 -8.05 -36.56 -24.23
CA LYS A 274 -7.26 -35.56 -23.47
C LYS A 274 -7.94 -35.24 -22.11
N GLU A 275 -9.25 -35.03 -22.10
CA GLU A 275 -10.00 -34.74 -20.89
C GLU A 275 -10.01 -35.93 -19.93
N LEU A 276 -10.24 -37.15 -20.41
CA LEU A 276 -10.18 -38.38 -19.61
C LEU A 276 -8.76 -38.62 -19.05
N LYS A 277 -7.71 -38.38 -19.85
CA LYS A 277 -6.32 -38.45 -19.38
C LYS A 277 -6.10 -37.56 -18.19
N ARG A 278 -6.51 -36.27 -18.25
CA ARG A 278 -6.37 -35.33 -17.16
C ARG A 278 -7.21 -35.73 -15.93
N LEU A 279 -8.46 -36.14 -16.15
CA LEU A 279 -9.38 -36.43 -15.05
C LEU A 279 -8.99 -37.68 -14.27
N TYR A 280 -8.55 -38.75 -14.97
CA TYR A 280 -8.21 -40.04 -14.35
C TYR A 280 -6.70 -40.26 -14.16
N ASN A 281 -5.87 -39.33 -14.62
CA ASN A 281 -4.42 -39.43 -14.58
C ASN A 281 -3.91 -40.75 -15.26
N ILE A 282 -4.53 -41.13 -16.37
CA ILE A 282 -4.17 -42.34 -17.12
C ILE A 282 -3.89 -41.94 -18.57
N PRO A 283 -2.68 -42.18 -19.13
CA PRO A 283 -2.38 -41.96 -20.53
C PRO A 283 -3.35 -42.69 -21.47
N ILE A 284 -3.87 -41.98 -22.47
CA ILE A 284 -4.80 -42.57 -23.44
C ILE A 284 -4.20 -42.44 -24.86
N ARG A 285 -4.10 -43.53 -25.57
CA ARG A 285 -3.56 -43.59 -26.93
C ARG A 285 -4.65 -44.01 -27.90
N ILE A 286 -4.90 -43.18 -28.93
CA ILE A 286 -5.77 -43.52 -30.06
C ILE A 286 -4.91 -43.90 -31.24
N GLU A 287 -5.05 -45.14 -31.77
CA GLU A 287 -4.18 -45.70 -32.79
C GLU A 287 -4.55 -45.25 -34.21
N SER A 288 -5.74 -44.76 -34.44
CA SER A 288 -6.22 -44.37 -35.77
C SER A 288 -6.66 -42.88 -35.81
N ASP A 289 -6.17 -42.13 -36.81
CA ASP A 289 -6.57 -40.74 -37.00
C ASP A 289 -8.04 -40.61 -37.36
N LYS A 290 -8.63 -41.64 -37.97
CA LYS A 290 -10.07 -41.69 -38.22
C LYS A 290 -10.86 -41.75 -36.90
N LEU A 291 -10.38 -42.50 -35.93
CA LEU A 291 -11.02 -42.57 -34.62
C LEU A 291 -10.97 -41.24 -33.88
N LYS A 292 -9.87 -40.52 -33.97
CA LYS A 292 -9.70 -39.22 -33.31
C LYS A 292 -10.79 -38.25 -33.69
N GLN A 293 -11.28 -38.30 -34.93
CA GLN A 293 -12.26 -37.38 -35.50
C GLN A 293 -13.73 -37.78 -35.22
N ILE A 294 -13.98 -38.96 -34.61
CA ILE A 294 -15.33 -39.37 -34.30
C ILE A 294 -15.91 -38.48 -33.24
N VAL A 295 -17.07 -37.91 -33.50
CA VAL A 295 -17.75 -36.93 -32.62
C VAL A 295 -18.75 -37.64 -31.74
N TYR A 296 -18.76 -37.26 -30.48
CA TYR A 296 -19.65 -37.80 -29.44
C TYR A 296 -20.57 -36.74 -28.83
N TYR A 297 -21.73 -37.25 -28.42
CA TYR A 297 -22.73 -36.56 -27.59
C TYR A 297 -22.98 -37.48 -26.41
N SER A 298 -22.53 -37.10 -25.22
CA SER A 298 -22.66 -37.92 -24.01
C SER A 298 -22.67 -37.05 -22.78
N ASP A 299 -23.45 -37.45 -21.80
CA ASP A 299 -23.54 -36.82 -20.51
C ASP A 299 -23.28 -37.85 -19.43
N PHE A 300 -22.25 -37.63 -18.61
CA PHE A 300 -21.85 -38.49 -17.53
C PHE A 300 -22.08 -37.81 -16.21
N GLN A 301 -22.78 -38.51 -15.33
CA GLN A 301 -23.02 -38.03 -13.97
C GLN A 301 -21.75 -38.09 -13.12
N GLU A 302 -21.86 -37.60 -11.91
CA GLU A 302 -20.75 -37.50 -10.96
C GLU A 302 -20.10 -38.85 -10.66
N ASN A 303 -18.73 -38.85 -10.55
CA ASN A 303 -17.94 -39.97 -10.09
C ASN A 303 -18.06 -41.26 -10.90
N VAL A 304 -18.26 -41.17 -12.21
CA VAL A 304 -18.25 -42.34 -13.11
C VAL A 304 -16.81 -42.80 -13.27
N SER A 305 -16.56 -44.15 -13.25
CA SER A 305 -15.23 -44.70 -13.49
C SER A 305 -14.83 -44.60 -14.99
N VAL A 306 -13.52 -44.61 -15.26
CA VAL A 306 -13.02 -44.53 -16.65
C VAL A 306 -13.50 -45.71 -17.46
N GLU A 307 -13.56 -46.89 -16.86
CA GLU A 307 -14.07 -48.14 -17.51
C GLU A 307 -15.50 -47.92 -17.99
N LYS A 308 -16.37 -47.35 -17.15
CA LYS A 308 -17.77 -47.11 -17.51
C LYS A 308 -17.92 -46.04 -18.60
N VAL A 309 -17.08 -45.01 -18.57
CA VAL A 309 -17.02 -44.02 -19.66
C VAL A 309 -16.63 -44.69 -20.99
N LEU A 310 -15.58 -45.51 -20.98
CA LEU A 310 -15.11 -46.22 -22.17
C LEU A 310 -16.13 -47.26 -22.68
N GLU A 311 -16.80 -47.97 -21.77
CA GLU A 311 -17.91 -48.89 -22.12
C GLU A 311 -19.01 -48.15 -22.91
N ILE A 312 -19.45 -47.02 -22.39
CA ILE A 312 -20.49 -46.18 -23.00
C ILE A 312 -20.04 -45.64 -24.36
N LEU A 313 -18.83 -45.06 -24.44
CA LEU A 313 -18.32 -44.46 -25.67
C LEU A 313 -18.06 -45.53 -26.78
N SER A 314 -17.70 -46.74 -26.39
CA SER A 314 -17.45 -47.86 -27.32
C SER A 314 -18.72 -48.65 -27.70
N SER A 315 -19.83 -48.47 -26.99
CA SER A 315 -21.08 -49.24 -27.18
C SER A 315 -21.67 -49.19 -28.59
N GLY A 316 -21.35 -48.17 -29.36
CA GLY A 316 -21.71 -48.04 -30.77
C GLY A 316 -20.83 -48.82 -31.74
N ASN A 317 -19.92 -49.69 -31.27
CA ASN A 317 -18.94 -50.43 -32.08
C ASN A 317 -18.03 -49.53 -32.94
N LYS A 318 -17.82 -48.30 -32.53
CA LYS A 318 -17.00 -47.32 -33.25
C LYS A 318 -15.50 -47.58 -33.01
N PHE A 319 -15.15 -48.12 -31.85
CA PHE A 319 -13.80 -48.50 -31.44
C PHE A 319 -13.85 -49.61 -30.39
N ARG A 320 -12.69 -50.28 -30.22
CA ARG A 320 -12.41 -51.16 -29.11
C ARG A 320 -11.39 -50.50 -28.18
N TYR A 321 -11.31 -50.94 -26.97
CA TYR A 321 -10.30 -50.44 -26.03
C TYR A 321 -9.68 -51.55 -25.20
N GLU A 322 -8.46 -51.34 -24.78
CA GLU A 322 -7.72 -52.17 -23.84
C GLU A 322 -7.18 -51.29 -22.71
N ILE A 323 -7.46 -51.66 -21.45
CA ILE A 323 -6.93 -50.98 -20.28
C ILE A 323 -5.73 -51.81 -19.81
N LYS A 324 -4.54 -51.21 -19.83
CA LYS A 324 -3.30 -51.73 -19.23
C LYS A 324 -2.99 -50.95 -17.99
N SER A 325 -2.09 -51.46 -17.14
CA SER A 325 -1.70 -50.84 -15.89
C SER A 325 -1.19 -49.38 -16.04
N GLU A 326 -0.65 -49.00 -17.19
CA GLU A 326 0.00 -47.72 -17.42
C GLU A 326 -0.63 -46.86 -18.53
N GLU A 327 -1.49 -47.44 -19.39
CA GLU A 327 -2.13 -46.73 -20.51
C GLU A 327 -3.47 -47.37 -20.92
N ILE A 328 -4.33 -46.57 -21.52
CA ILE A 328 -5.54 -47.01 -22.22
C ILE A 328 -5.28 -46.88 -23.71
N ARG A 329 -5.54 -47.96 -24.47
CA ARG A 329 -5.40 -47.98 -25.93
C ARG A 329 -6.76 -48.10 -26.59
N MET A 330 -7.05 -47.22 -27.56
CA MET A 330 -8.26 -47.22 -28.36
C MET A 330 -7.93 -47.55 -29.80
N PHE A 331 -8.57 -48.55 -30.38
CA PHE A 331 -8.28 -49.06 -31.72
C PHE A 331 -9.58 -49.49 -32.44
N THR A 332 -9.53 -49.74 -33.74
CA THR A 332 -10.66 -50.18 -34.59
C THR A 332 -10.97 -51.66 -34.47
#